data_1f85ffce8ad7bd83a6f7cf036716bfc0
#
_entry.id   1f85ffce8ad7bd83a6f7cf036716bfc0
#
_cell.length_a   1.000
_cell.length_b   1.000
_cell.length_c   1.000
_cell.angle_alpha   90.00
_cell.angle_beta   90.00
_cell.angle_gamma   90.00
#
_symmetry.space_group_name_H-M   'P 1'
#
loop_
_entity.id
_entity.type
_entity.pdbx_description
1 polymer ?
#
loop_
_entity_poly.entity_id
_entity_poly.type
_entity_poly.pdbx_seq_one_letter_code
_entity_poly.pdbx_strand_id
1 'polypeptide(L)'
;MSMTVPVAQMRIVRDISEAEKALDEALIRHSSLFTTMVSARRETGSGPFTGHEALLRLAKAQQALLEAGGNLARVHGSLLDVQREMGVADECPPDEPMGMGTAQLAS
;
A
#
# COMPACT_ATOMS: atom_id res chain seq x y z
N MET A 1 12.91 -22.83 16.46
CA MET A 1 12.04 -22.44 17.57
C MET A 1 10.65 -22.17 17.05
N SER A 2 9.64 -22.70 17.69
CA SER A 2 8.29 -22.50 17.19
C SER A 2 7.65 -21.29 17.83
N MET A 3 6.76 -20.66 17.08
CA MET A 3 5.97 -19.55 17.54
C MET A 3 4.67 -20.06 18.13
N THR A 4 4.23 -19.45 19.22
CA THR A 4 2.86 -19.71 19.69
C THR A 4 1.90 -18.98 18.78
N VAL A 5 0.63 -19.38 18.81
CA VAL A 5 -0.39 -18.72 17.98
C VAL A 5 -0.50 -17.23 18.30
N PRO A 6 -0.57 -16.82 19.58
CA PRO A 6 -0.64 -15.38 19.85
C PRO A 6 0.58 -14.60 19.37
N VAL A 7 1.76 -15.17 19.48
CA VAL A 7 2.97 -14.48 19.02
C VAL A 7 2.97 -14.36 17.50
N ALA A 8 2.57 -15.44 16.81
CA ALA A 8 2.49 -15.41 15.35
C ALA A 8 1.50 -14.35 14.90
N GLN A 9 0.34 -14.27 15.56
CA GLN A 9 -0.67 -13.28 15.23
C GLN A 9 -0.15 -11.86 15.40
N MET A 10 0.53 -11.59 16.49
CA MET A 10 1.07 -10.25 16.72
C MET A 10 2.08 -9.85 15.65
N ARG A 11 2.93 -10.80 15.26
CA ARG A 11 3.93 -10.53 14.23
C ARG A 11 3.28 -10.27 12.88
N ILE A 12 2.26 -11.03 12.55
CA ILE A 12 1.56 -10.85 11.27
C ILE A 12 0.87 -9.48 11.23
N VAL A 13 0.19 -9.11 12.29
CA VAL A 13 -0.48 -7.80 12.36
C VAL A 13 0.53 -6.67 12.19
N ARG A 14 1.66 -6.78 12.90
CA ARG A 14 2.70 -5.75 12.80
C ARG A 14 3.25 -5.67 11.38
N ASP A 15 3.51 -6.82 10.76
CA ASP A 15 4.13 -6.83 9.44
C ASP A 15 3.18 -6.35 8.36
N ILE A 16 1.88 -6.61 8.50
CA ILE A 16 0.89 -6.06 7.58
C ILE A 16 0.90 -4.53 7.69
N SER A 17 0.92 -4.01 8.91
CA SER A 17 0.94 -2.57 9.11
C SER A 17 2.19 -1.93 8.47
N GLU A 18 3.34 -2.57 8.64
CA GLU A 18 4.57 -2.06 8.05
C GLU A 18 4.52 -2.12 6.52
N ALA A 19 3.93 -3.18 5.97
CA ALA A 19 3.80 -3.30 4.52
C ALA A 19 2.89 -2.21 3.96
N GLU A 20 1.81 -1.91 4.66
CA GLU A 20 0.90 -0.84 4.24
C GLU A 20 1.59 0.51 4.25
N LYS A 21 2.39 0.76 5.27
CA LYS A 21 3.16 2.02 5.34
C LYS A 21 4.19 2.09 4.22
N ALA A 22 4.81 0.98 3.88
CA ALA A 22 5.79 0.94 2.80
C ALA A 22 5.14 1.24 1.46
N LEU A 23 3.92 0.75 1.24
CA LEU A 23 3.19 1.07 0.02
C LEU A 23 2.88 2.56 -0.07
N ASP A 24 2.45 3.16 1.03
CA ASP A 24 2.18 4.60 1.05
C ASP A 24 3.45 5.38 0.75
N GLU A 25 4.56 4.98 1.35
CA GLU A 25 5.83 5.65 1.09
C GLU A 25 6.22 5.53 -0.38
N ALA A 26 6.03 4.36 -0.97
CA ALA A 26 6.33 4.16 -2.39
C ALA A 26 5.46 5.06 -3.27
N LEU A 27 4.17 5.18 -2.94
CA LEU A 27 3.28 6.06 -3.71
C LEU A 27 3.74 7.51 -3.63
N ILE A 28 4.16 7.96 -2.45
CA ILE A 28 4.66 9.32 -2.28
C ILE A 28 5.91 9.53 -3.11
N ARG A 29 6.85 8.59 -3.05
CA ARG A 29 8.11 8.70 -3.79
C ARG A 29 7.89 8.67 -5.30
N HIS A 30 7.00 7.80 -5.77
CA HIS A 30 6.68 7.75 -7.20
C HIS A 30 6.03 9.04 -7.67
N SER A 31 5.16 9.62 -6.82
CA SER A 31 4.51 10.90 -7.17
C SER A 31 5.53 12.03 -7.24
N SER A 32 6.50 12.03 -6.33
CA SER A 32 7.58 13.03 -6.37
C SER A 32 8.41 12.88 -7.64
N LEU A 33 8.71 11.64 -8.02
CA LEU A 33 9.45 11.41 -9.26
C LEU A 33 8.68 11.91 -10.47
N PHE A 34 7.37 11.64 -10.51
CA PHE A 34 6.52 12.10 -11.59
C PHE A 34 6.59 13.62 -11.71
N THR A 35 6.43 14.31 -10.59
CA THR A 35 6.49 15.77 -10.56
C THR A 35 7.84 16.27 -11.04
N THR A 36 8.92 15.66 -10.57
CA THR A 36 10.27 16.06 -10.96
C THR A 36 10.49 15.90 -12.46
N MET A 37 10.00 14.79 -13.02
CA MET A 37 10.17 14.53 -14.45
C MET A 37 9.45 15.58 -15.30
N VAL A 38 8.24 15.94 -14.92
CA VAL A 38 7.49 16.96 -15.66
C VAL A 38 8.14 18.34 -15.48
N SER A 39 8.54 18.66 -14.25
CA SER A 39 9.21 19.94 -13.99
C SER A 39 10.52 20.06 -14.73
N ALA A 40 11.28 18.98 -14.79
CA ALA A 40 12.57 18.99 -15.48
C ALA A 40 12.43 19.28 -16.96
N ARG A 41 11.44 18.66 -17.63
CA ARG A 41 11.28 18.94 -19.06
C ARG A 41 10.82 20.37 -19.31
N ARG A 42 10.04 20.94 -18.40
CA ARG A 42 9.62 22.35 -18.52
C ARG A 42 10.81 23.29 -18.33
N GLU A 43 11.60 23.04 -17.30
CA GLU A 43 12.68 23.96 -16.93
C GLU A 43 13.87 23.88 -17.89
N THR A 44 14.07 22.72 -18.52
CA THR A 44 15.15 22.61 -19.50
C THR A 44 14.74 23.04 -20.89
N GLY A 45 13.51 23.45 -21.08
CA GLY A 45 13.03 23.86 -22.40
C GLY A 45 12.82 22.72 -23.37
N SER A 46 12.74 21.50 -22.87
CA SER A 46 12.50 20.33 -23.72
C SER A 46 11.06 20.36 -24.22
N GLY A 47 10.80 19.64 -25.29
CA GLY A 47 9.45 19.57 -25.86
C GLY A 47 8.47 18.94 -24.90
N PRO A 48 7.17 19.23 -25.10
CA PRO A 48 6.15 18.78 -24.12
C PRO A 48 6.00 17.26 -24.01
N PHE A 49 6.49 16.51 -25.00
CA PHE A 49 6.40 15.04 -24.91
C PHE A 49 7.75 14.38 -24.66
N THR A 50 8.74 15.16 -24.28
CA THR A 50 10.04 14.58 -23.92
C THR A 50 9.86 13.71 -22.69
N GLY A 51 10.32 12.48 -22.77
CA GLY A 51 10.19 11.54 -21.66
C GLY A 51 8.79 10.98 -21.46
N HIS A 52 7.91 11.17 -22.45
CA HIS A 52 6.52 10.74 -22.32
C HIS A 52 6.38 9.24 -22.04
N GLU A 53 7.20 8.42 -22.71
CA GLU A 53 7.18 6.99 -22.50
C GLU A 53 7.53 6.63 -21.06
N ALA A 54 8.52 7.31 -20.49
CA ALA A 54 8.89 7.06 -19.10
C ALA A 54 7.76 7.46 -18.15
N LEU A 55 7.05 8.55 -18.44
CA LEU A 55 5.91 8.96 -17.62
C LEU A 55 4.80 7.93 -17.69
N LEU A 56 4.54 7.37 -18.87
CA LEU A 56 3.53 6.33 -19.01
C LEU A 56 3.91 5.10 -18.19
N ARG A 57 5.18 4.73 -18.21
CA ARG A 57 5.63 3.60 -17.41
C ARG A 57 5.51 3.86 -15.93
N LEU A 58 5.83 5.08 -15.51
CA LEU A 58 5.71 5.43 -14.10
C LEU A 58 4.24 5.41 -13.65
N ALA A 59 3.33 5.88 -14.52
CA ALA A 59 1.91 5.82 -14.20
C ALA A 59 1.44 4.39 -14.02
N LYS A 60 1.94 3.46 -14.85
CA LYS A 60 1.61 2.04 -14.70
C LYS A 60 2.15 1.49 -13.39
N ALA A 61 3.35 1.91 -13.00
CA ALA A 61 3.93 1.48 -11.72
C ALA A 61 3.08 1.97 -10.54
N GLN A 62 2.60 3.21 -10.62
CA GLN A 62 1.73 3.73 -9.57
C GLN A 62 0.42 2.96 -9.50
N GLN A 63 -0.14 2.60 -10.64
CA GLN A 63 -1.36 1.80 -10.64
C GLN A 63 -1.12 0.43 -10.02
N ALA A 64 0.03 -0.18 -10.31
CA ALA A 64 0.37 -1.47 -9.72
C ALA A 64 0.49 -1.36 -8.19
N LEU A 65 1.03 -0.25 -7.70
CA LEU A 65 1.10 -0.04 -6.25
C LEU A 65 -0.28 0.09 -5.63
N LEU A 66 -1.21 0.77 -6.31
CA LEU A 66 -2.57 0.88 -5.81
C LEU A 66 -3.25 -0.47 -5.79
N GLU A 67 -3.01 -1.30 -6.82
CA GLU A 67 -3.56 -2.65 -6.85
C GLU A 67 -2.97 -3.51 -5.74
N ALA A 68 -1.68 -3.36 -5.50
CA ALA A 68 -1.03 -4.08 -4.41
C ALA A 68 -1.65 -3.69 -3.07
N GLY A 69 -1.96 -2.40 -2.88
CA GLY A 69 -2.61 -1.95 -1.66
C GLY A 69 -3.97 -2.60 -1.47
N GLY A 70 -4.76 -2.68 -2.53
CA GLY A 70 -6.06 -3.34 -2.47
C GLY A 70 -5.93 -4.81 -2.12
N ASN A 71 -4.94 -5.48 -2.73
CA ASN A 71 -4.69 -6.89 -2.44
C ASN A 71 -4.21 -7.08 -1.01
N LEU A 72 -3.39 -6.18 -0.50
CA LEU A 72 -2.92 -6.26 0.87
C LEU A 72 -4.07 -6.10 1.87
N ALA A 73 -5.03 -5.23 1.55
CA ALA A 73 -6.22 -5.11 2.37
C ALA A 73 -7.00 -6.41 2.43
N ARG A 74 -7.05 -7.15 1.30
CA ARG A 74 -7.71 -8.45 1.28
C ARG A 74 -6.95 -9.49 2.08
N VAL A 75 -5.62 -9.42 2.07
CA VAL A 75 -4.81 -10.29 2.92
C VAL A 75 -5.18 -10.06 4.37
N HIS A 76 -5.30 -8.79 4.77
CA HIS A 76 -5.66 -8.45 6.14
C HIS A 76 -7.02 -9.07 6.51
N GLY A 77 -8.01 -8.93 5.63
CA GLY A 77 -9.33 -9.51 5.88
C GLY A 77 -9.30 -11.02 5.98
N SER A 78 -8.55 -11.67 5.07
CA SER A 78 -8.43 -13.13 5.10
C SER A 78 -7.78 -13.63 6.37
N LEU A 79 -6.78 -12.90 6.87
CA LEU A 79 -6.11 -13.30 8.10
C LEU A 79 -7.00 -13.11 9.32
N LEU A 80 -7.89 -12.13 9.30
CA LEU A 80 -8.88 -12.01 10.35
C LEU A 80 -9.82 -13.21 10.38
N ASP A 81 -10.20 -13.71 9.22
CA ASP A 81 -11.05 -14.91 9.14
C ASP A 81 -10.33 -16.13 9.70
N VAL A 82 -9.06 -16.30 9.36
CA VAL A 82 -8.24 -17.38 9.90
C VAL A 82 -8.18 -17.28 11.42
N GLN A 83 -8.00 -16.07 11.92
CA GLN A 83 -7.91 -15.81 13.34
C GLN A 83 -9.19 -16.26 14.06
N ARG A 84 -10.33 -15.94 13.49
CA ARG A 84 -11.62 -16.36 14.07
C ARG A 84 -11.77 -17.87 14.05
N GLU A 85 -11.34 -18.51 12.96
CA GLU A 85 -11.41 -19.96 12.85
C GLU A 85 -10.55 -20.66 13.89
N MET A 86 -9.43 -20.03 14.26
CA MET A 86 -8.55 -20.59 15.26
C MET A 86 -8.98 -20.28 16.67
N GLY A 87 -10.07 -19.53 16.85
CA GLY A 87 -10.58 -19.22 18.17
C GLY A 87 -9.77 -18.18 18.91
N VAL A 88 -8.95 -17.43 18.20
CA VAL A 88 -8.13 -16.39 18.81
C VAL A 88 -8.96 -15.11 18.88
N ALA A 89 -8.82 -14.36 19.96
CA ALA A 89 -9.54 -13.11 20.10
C ALA A 89 -9.08 -12.12 19.02
N ASP A 90 -10.02 -11.29 18.61
CA ASP A 90 -9.73 -10.30 17.59
C ASP A 90 -8.84 -9.23 18.16
N GLU A 91 -7.60 -9.20 17.68
CA GLU A 91 -6.61 -8.25 18.17
C GLU A 91 -6.32 -7.12 17.21
N CYS A 92 -6.98 -7.08 16.09
CA CYS A 92 -6.73 -5.99 15.16
C CYS A 92 -7.31 -4.69 15.71
N PRO A 93 -6.57 -3.58 15.59
CA PRO A 93 -7.11 -2.31 16.07
C PRO A 93 -8.38 -1.95 15.31
N PRO A 94 -9.38 -1.46 16.00
CA PRO A 94 -10.66 -1.20 15.33
C PRO A 94 -10.62 -0.04 14.36
N ASP A 95 -9.66 0.79 14.50
CA ASP A 95 -9.64 1.93 13.71
C ASP A 95 -8.76 1.89 12.60
N GLU A 96 -8.53 1.22 12.26
CA GLU A 96 -7.74 1.37 11.30
C GLU A 96 -8.20 1.56 10.16
N PRO A 97 -8.72 2.22 10.19
CA PRO A 97 -9.30 2.35 9.22
C PRO A 97 -8.91 2.56 8.15
N MET A 98 -8.88 2.47 8.32
CA MET A 98 -8.80 2.41 7.47
C MET A 98 -9.27 2.51 6.78
N GLY A 99 -9.48 2.82 7.01
CA GLY A 99 -9.98 2.66 6.51
C GLY A 99 -10.38 2.87 5.91
N MET A 100 -10.45 3.17 6.18
CA MET A 100 -11.02 3.15 5.82
C MET A 100 -11.40 3.20 5.41
N GLY A 101 -11.43 3.43 5.66
CA GLY A 101 -11.93 3.25 5.49
C GLY A 101 -12.13 3.30 4.94
N THR A 102 -12.07 3.44 5.15
CA THR A 102 -12.44 3.28 4.80
C THR A 102 -12.91 3.18 4.13
N ALA A 103 -13.31 3.13 4.47
CA ALA A 103 -13.83 2.94 3.97
C ALA A 103 -14.18 3.36 3.25
N GLN A 104 -14.13 3.80 3.49
CA GLN A 104 -14.24 4.23 3.03
C GLN A 104 -14.00 4.68 2.07
N LEU A 105 -13.75 5.06 1.99
CA LEU A 105 -13.37 5.43 1.17
C LEU A 105 -13.52 5.05 0.20
N ALA A 106 -13.75 4.80 0.23
CA ALA A 106 -13.97 4.32 -0.49
C ALA A 106 -14.33 3.91 -0.93
N SER A 107 -14.54 3.82 -0.83
CA SER A 107 -14.82 3.31 -1.12
C SER A 107 -14.90 3.00 -1.45
#